data_363bd245b7e109be73ff5106f70ddac0
#
_entry.id   363bd245b7e109be73ff5106f70ddac0
#
_cell.length_a   1.000
_cell.length_b   1.000
_cell.length_c   1.000
_cell.angle_alpha   90.00
_cell.angle_beta   90.00
_cell.angle_gamma   90.00
#
_symmetry.space_group_name_H-M   'P 1'
#
loop_
_entity.id
_entity.type
_entity.pdbx_description
1 polymer ?
#
loop_
_entity_poly.entity_id
_entity_poly.type
_entity_poly.pdbx_seq_one_letter_code
_entity_poly.pdbx_strand_id
1 'polypeptide(L)'
;MTYRYVIAAMVLAFSLVPDVSLAQVNVTGTWQPKNWTLRISLRQEGTRVWGFGGQQDFWFRGQWDGDRLVLVANNFQEKRKNTCKARGVFTLSGKTVSLLDGVWFQSDTGRTLKGPWVRLSPDAGAAVQYPYATELMYCGTLQTYELAFASGSDVLQGTDWPILAAVADLLKKDGALTIDVAGHTDSTGDAKANQALSERRAAAVKQALVTKYGADPARITSKGWGAEQPIQDNGTVDGRAMNRRVEIVRAR
;
A
#
# COMPACT_ATOMS: atom_id res chain seq x y z
N MET A 1 15.93 63.86 -37.87
CA MET A 1 15.76 62.42 -38.12
C MET A 1 16.09 61.67 -36.85
N THR A 2 15.07 61.32 -36.08
CA THR A 2 15.21 60.67 -34.79
C THR A 2 14.57 59.30 -34.87
N TYR A 3 15.40 58.25 -34.88
CA TYR A 3 14.95 56.86 -34.85
C TYR A 3 14.58 56.48 -33.43
N ARG A 4 13.30 56.15 -33.21
CA ARG A 4 12.80 55.53 -31.97
C ARG A 4 12.93 54.02 -32.09
N TYR A 5 13.76 53.43 -31.29
CA TYR A 5 13.77 51.96 -31.11
C TYR A 5 12.57 51.54 -30.21
N VAL A 6 11.67 50.76 -30.79
CA VAL A 6 10.63 50.05 -30.02
C VAL A 6 11.21 48.71 -29.59
N ILE A 7 11.51 48.58 -28.31
CA ILE A 7 11.88 47.30 -27.70
C ILE A 7 10.58 46.54 -27.43
N ALA A 8 10.30 45.52 -28.24
CA ALA A 8 9.23 44.58 -27.97
C ALA A 8 9.68 43.64 -26.83
N ALA A 9 9.10 43.82 -25.67
CA ALA A 9 9.26 42.89 -24.56
C ALA A 9 8.51 41.61 -24.89
N MET A 10 9.23 40.53 -25.19
CA MET A 10 8.70 39.19 -25.37
C MET A 10 8.46 38.62 -24.00
N VAL A 11 7.22 38.70 -23.52
CA VAL A 11 6.79 38.01 -22.28
C VAL A 11 6.75 36.52 -22.62
N LEU A 12 7.78 35.78 -22.18
CA LEU A 12 7.75 34.33 -22.10
C LEU A 12 6.70 33.93 -21.08
N ALA A 13 5.51 33.60 -21.55
CA ALA A 13 4.53 32.88 -20.72
C ALA A 13 5.08 31.49 -20.45
N PHE A 14 5.73 31.33 -19.29
CA PHE A 14 5.89 30.01 -18.71
C PHE A 14 4.49 29.49 -18.42
N SER A 15 3.98 28.62 -19.29
CA SER A 15 2.83 27.79 -18.98
C SER A 15 3.24 26.92 -17.78
N LEU A 16 2.77 27.30 -16.59
CA LEU A 16 2.72 26.40 -15.45
C LEU A 16 1.83 25.23 -15.87
N VAL A 17 2.45 24.18 -16.40
CA VAL A 17 1.82 22.87 -16.45
C VAL A 17 1.60 22.52 -14.97
N PRO A 18 0.37 22.38 -14.48
CA PRO A 18 0.18 22.00 -13.10
C PRO A 18 0.91 20.66 -12.92
N ASP A 19 1.75 20.60 -11.91
CA ASP A 19 2.38 19.36 -11.46
C ASP A 19 1.23 18.43 -11.08
N VAL A 20 0.84 17.55 -12.00
CA VAL A 20 -0.20 16.57 -11.77
C VAL A 20 0.39 15.63 -10.73
N SER A 21 0.00 15.81 -9.49
CA SER A 21 0.36 14.89 -8.41
C SER A 21 0.11 13.47 -8.89
N LEU A 22 1.13 12.62 -8.88
CA LEU A 22 1.05 11.21 -9.32
C LEU A 22 -0.04 10.41 -8.58
N ALA A 23 -0.46 10.88 -7.40
CA ALA A 23 -1.63 10.38 -6.68
C ALA A 23 -2.95 10.46 -7.50
N GLN A 24 -2.96 11.15 -8.64
CA GLN A 24 -4.09 11.24 -9.57
C GLN A 24 -4.00 10.28 -10.75
N VAL A 25 -2.90 9.56 -10.91
CA VAL A 25 -2.77 8.57 -11.98
C VAL A 25 -3.66 7.37 -11.68
N ASN A 26 -4.67 7.15 -12.52
CA ASN A 26 -5.52 5.96 -12.39
C ASN A 26 -4.79 4.75 -12.98
N VAL A 27 -4.42 3.80 -12.11
CA VAL A 27 -3.71 2.57 -12.49
C VAL A 27 -4.65 1.41 -12.84
N THR A 28 -5.97 1.62 -12.90
CA THR A 28 -6.89 0.58 -13.36
C THR A 28 -6.50 0.11 -14.75
N GLY A 29 -6.30 -1.20 -14.89
CA GLY A 29 -5.92 -1.79 -16.18
C GLY A 29 -5.10 -3.06 -16.02
N THR A 30 -4.67 -3.59 -17.15
CA THR A 30 -3.77 -4.73 -17.22
C THR A 30 -2.33 -4.24 -17.42
N TRP A 31 -1.44 -4.70 -16.57
CA TRP A 31 -0.04 -4.32 -16.51
C TRP A 31 0.89 -5.52 -16.66
N GLN A 32 2.07 -5.29 -17.15
CA GLN A 32 3.13 -6.30 -17.22
C GLN A 32 4.46 -5.68 -16.80
N PRO A 33 5.10 -6.19 -15.73
CA PRO A 33 6.49 -5.90 -15.43
C PRO A 33 7.36 -6.36 -16.61
N LYS A 34 8.24 -5.49 -17.10
CA LYS A 34 9.02 -5.76 -18.33
C LYS A 34 9.87 -7.04 -18.25
N ASN A 35 10.27 -7.42 -17.04
CA ASN A 35 11.10 -8.60 -16.80
C ASN A 35 10.30 -9.85 -16.40
N TRP A 36 8.96 -9.79 -16.49
CA TRP A 36 8.07 -10.89 -16.12
C TRP A 36 7.10 -11.22 -17.25
N THR A 37 6.71 -12.47 -17.33
CA THR A 37 5.63 -12.92 -18.22
C THR A 37 4.25 -12.78 -17.60
N LEU A 38 4.18 -12.52 -16.29
CA LEU A 38 2.95 -12.41 -15.53
C LEU A 38 2.21 -11.11 -15.90
N ARG A 39 0.97 -11.23 -16.35
CA ARG A 39 0.05 -10.08 -16.49
C ARG A 39 -0.68 -9.86 -15.17
N ILE A 40 -0.81 -8.60 -14.80
CA ILE A 40 -1.42 -8.16 -13.54
C ILE A 40 -2.58 -7.24 -13.87
N SER A 41 -3.76 -7.59 -13.39
CA SER A 41 -4.95 -6.74 -13.46
C SER A 41 -5.06 -5.93 -12.17
N LEU A 42 -5.02 -4.61 -12.28
CA LEU A 42 -5.17 -3.68 -11.15
C LEU A 42 -6.47 -2.89 -11.28
N ARG A 43 -7.10 -2.63 -10.16
CA ARG A 43 -8.24 -1.71 -10.02
C ARG A 43 -7.91 -0.66 -8.99
N GLN A 44 -8.36 0.56 -9.24
CA GLN A 44 -8.20 1.70 -8.34
C GLN A 44 -9.55 2.31 -8.00
N GLU A 45 -9.74 2.58 -6.72
CA GLU A 45 -10.88 3.33 -6.20
C GLU A 45 -10.36 4.35 -5.17
N GLY A 46 -10.41 5.63 -5.52
CA GLY A 46 -9.72 6.65 -4.75
C GLY A 46 -8.21 6.40 -4.71
N THR A 47 -7.63 6.32 -3.52
CA THR A 47 -6.22 6.00 -3.33
C THR A 47 -5.94 4.50 -3.25
N ARG A 48 -6.97 3.69 -3.02
CA ARG A 48 -6.85 2.23 -2.86
C ARG A 48 -6.69 1.53 -4.20
N VAL A 49 -5.76 0.57 -4.25
CA VAL A 49 -5.49 -0.26 -5.43
C VAL A 49 -5.47 -1.73 -5.02
N TRP A 50 -6.12 -2.57 -5.80
CA TRP A 50 -6.08 -4.03 -5.62
C TRP A 50 -6.16 -4.73 -6.97
N GLY A 51 -5.82 -6.01 -6.98
CA GLY A 51 -5.87 -6.80 -8.20
C GLY A 51 -5.28 -8.18 -8.04
N PHE A 52 -5.08 -8.82 -9.17
CA PHE A 52 -4.54 -10.17 -9.22
C PHE A 52 -3.67 -10.36 -10.47
N GLY A 53 -2.83 -11.38 -10.43
CA GLY A 53 -2.01 -11.80 -11.55
C GLY A 53 -2.12 -13.30 -11.80
N GLY A 54 -1.79 -13.73 -13.02
CA GLY A 54 -1.90 -15.12 -13.43
C GLY A 54 -3.34 -15.63 -13.43
N GLN A 55 -3.54 -16.86 -12.98
CA GLN A 55 -4.86 -17.47 -12.78
C GLN A 55 -5.43 -17.18 -11.37
N GLN A 56 -5.27 -15.92 -10.90
CA GLN A 56 -5.58 -15.49 -9.53
C GLN A 56 -4.70 -16.15 -8.44
N ASP A 57 -3.50 -16.55 -8.81
CA ASP A 57 -2.53 -17.10 -7.87
C ASP A 57 -1.77 -16.01 -7.09
N PHE A 58 -1.65 -14.82 -7.68
CA PHE A 58 -1.04 -13.65 -7.07
C PHE A 58 -2.08 -12.58 -6.82
N TRP A 59 -2.12 -12.08 -5.60
CA TRP A 59 -3.01 -11.01 -5.19
C TRP A 59 -2.20 -9.77 -4.84
N PHE A 60 -2.70 -8.63 -5.28
CA PHE A 60 -2.09 -7.32 -5.07
C PHE A 60 -3.07 -6.41 -4.36
N ARG A 61 -2.61 -5.66 -3.38
CA ARG A 61 -3.40 -4.63 -2.70
C ARG A 61 -2.50 -3.58 -2.07
N GLY A 62 -2.99 -2.37 -1.98
CA GLY A 62 -2.30 -1.26 -1.34
C GLY A 62 -2.92 0.07 -1.70
N GLN A 63 -2.14 1.13 -1.59
CA GLN A 63 -2.61 2.48 -1.89
C GLN A 63 -1.48 3.41 -2.30
N TRP A 64 -1.88 4.58 -2.78
CA TRP A 64 -0.99 5.70 -3.01
C TRP A 64 -0.54 6.32 -1.68
N ASP A 65 0.77 6.51 -1.52
CA ASP A 65 1.45 7.23 -0.46
C ASP A 65 2.29 8.33 -1.12
N GLY A 66 1.75 9.55 -1.18
CA GLY A 66 2.31 10.64 -1.96
C GLY A 66 2.36 10.31 -3.45
N ASP A 67 3.56 10.30 -4.01
CA ASP A 67 3.84 9.98 -5.41
C ASP A 67 4.13 8.49 -5.67
N ARG A 68 3.97 7.64 -4.66
CA ARG A 68 4.27 6.21 -4.71
C ARG A 68 3.04 5.37 -4.46
N LEU A 69 2.82 4.39 -5.33
CA LEU A 69 1.88 3.33 -5.07
C LEU A 69 2.61 2.18 -4.35
N VAL A 70 2.22 1.90 -3.12
CA VAL A 70 2.77 0.78 -2.34
C VAL A 70 1.79 -0.37 -2.38
N LEU A 71 2.22 -1.51 -2.92
CA LEU A 71 1.41 -2.72 -3.06
C LEU A 71 2.04 -3.90 -2.31
N VAL A 72 1.26 -4.58 -1.51
CA VAL A 72 1.58 -5.93 -1.04
C VAL A 72 1.22 -6.92 -2.14
N ALA A 73 2.11 -7.85 -2.41
CA ALA A 73 1.85 -8.99 -3.26
C ALA A 73 1.97 -10.28 -2.48
N ASN A 74 0.97 -11.13 -2.60
CA ASN A 74 0.97 -12.44 -1.96
C ASN A 74 0.56 -13.51 -2.95
N ASN A 75 1.28 -14.63 -2.91
CA ASN A 75 0.86 -15.85 -3.55
C ASN A 75 0.27 -16.77 -2.48
N PHE A 76 -1.05 -16.84 -2.40
CA PHE A 76 -1.73 -17.81 -1.55
C PHE A 76 -2.82 -18.50 -2.35
N GLN A 77 -2.80 -19.83 -2.30
CA GLN A 77 -3.81 -20.67 -2.93
C GLN A 77 -4.60 -21.40 -1.86
N GLU A 78 -5.90 -21.24 -1.89
CA GLU A 78 -6.83 -21.89 -0.96
C GLU A 78 -6.70 -23.42 -0.97
N LYS A 79 -6.28 -23.98 -2.11
CA LYS A 79 -6.12 -25.43 -2.32
C LYS A 79 -4.78 -26.00 -1.86
N ARG A 80 -3.78 -25.18 -1.58
CA ARG A 80 -2.46 -25.62 -1.11
C ARG A 80 -2.25 -25.15 0.32
N LYS A 81 -2.52 -26.05 1.27
CA LYS A 81 -2.31 -25.80 2.69
C LYS A 81 -0.95 -25.15 2.95
N ASN A 82 -0.96 -23.97 3.59
CA ASN A 82 0.19 -23.27 4.17
C ASN A 82 1.22 -22.65 3.20
N THR A 83 0.84 -22.02 2.12
CA THR A 83 1.84 -21.38 1.28
C THR A 83 1.57 -19.91 1.01
N CYS A 84 2.03 -19.03 1.90
CA CYS A 84 2.34 -17.66 1.54
C CYS A 84 3.76 -17.59 0.97
N LYS A 85 3.97 -18.29 -0.13
CA LYS A 85 5.23 -18.23 -0.89
C LYS A 85 5.20 -16.98 -1.78
N ALA A 86 6.38 -16.40 -2.00
CA ALA A 86 6.57 -15.21 -2.81
C ALA A 86 5.79 -13.97 -2.32
N ARG A 87 5.77 -13.75 -1.00
CA ARG A 87 5.29 -12.53 -0.39
C ARG A 87 6.25 -11.39 -0.66
N GLY A 88 5.74 -10.23 -1.03
CA GLY A 88 6.59 -9.08 -1.28
C GLY A 88 5.84 -7.75 -1.21
N VAL A 89 6.58 -6.67 -1.24
CA VAL A 89 6.06 -5.31 -1.33
C VAL A 89 6.61 -4.64 -2.58
N PHE A 90 5.72 -4.04 -3.35
CA PHE A 90 6.07 -3.22 -4.50
C PHE A 90 5.92 -1.76 -4.15
N THR A 91 6.83 -0.94 -4.64
CA THR A 91 6.60 0.49 -4.81
C THR A 91 6.62 0.81 -6.30
N LEU A 92 5.61 1.52 -6.75
CA LEU A 92 5.51 1.99 -8.12
C LEU A 92 5.48 3.50 -8.11
N SER A 93 6.29 4.12 -8.96
CA SER A 93 6.29 5.56 -9.17
C SER A 93 6.04 5.84 -10.66
N GLY A 94 5.20 6.83 -10.95
CA GLY A 94 4.77 7.07 -12.31
C GLY A 94 5.73 7.96 -13.09
N LYS A 95 5.96 7.60 -14.35
CA LYS A 95 6.44 8.55 -15.37
C LYS A 95 5.29 8.99 -16.26
N THR A 96 4.34 8.07 -16.52
CA THR A 96 3.15 8.32 -17.32
C THR A 96 2.04 7.35 -16.89
N VAL A 97 0.81 7.59 -17.38
CA VAL A 97 -0.33 6.67 -17.20
C VAL A 97 -0.13 5.28 -17.83
N SER A 98 0.94 5.09 -18.59
CA SER A 98 1.22 3.84 -19.32
C SER A 98 2.54 3.19 -18.90
N LEU A 99 3.36 3.88 -18.08
CA LEU A 99 4.68 3.42 -17.68
C LEU A 99 4.93 3.80 -16.22
N LEU A 100 5.15 2.83 -15.38
CA LEU A 100 5.52 3.00 -13.98
C LEU A 100 6.90 2.37 -13.75
N ASP A 101 7.72 2.98 -12.89
CA ASP A 101 8.94 2.37 -12.40
C ASP A 101 8.61 1.57 -11.13
N GLY A 102 9.01 0.32 -11.09
CA GLY A 102 8.72 -0.59 -9.97
C GLY A 102 9.95 -1.06 -9.23
N VAL A 103 9.85 -1.09 -7.92
CA VAL A 103 10.79 -1.77 -7.02
C VAL A 103 10.03 -2.83 -6.25
N TRP A 104 10.45 -4.08 -6.36
CA TRP A 104 9.89 -5.19 -5.63
C TRP A 104 10.88 -5.73 -4.59
N PHE A 105 10.43 -5.78 -3.35
CA PHE A 105 11.12 -6.48 -2.27
C PHE A 105 10.39 -7.79 -1.96
N GLN A 106 11.08 -8.91 -2.15
CA GLN A 106 10.57 -10.24 -1.88
C GLN A 106 10.96 -10.66 -0.45
N SER A 107 9.97 -10.76 0.44
CA SER A 107 10.20 -10.89 1.89
C SER A 107 10.81 -12.24 2.29
N ASP A 108 10.53 -13.32 1.54
CA ASP A 108 11.03 -14.68 1.83
C ASP A 108 12.49 -14.90 1.42
N THR A 109 12.98 -14.14 0.46
CA THR A 109 14.36 -14.27 -0.06
C THR A 109 15.25 -13.08 0.24
N GLY A 110 14.68 -11.96 0.74
CA GLY A 110 15.38 -10.70 0.92
C GLY A 110 15.81 -10.01 -0.40
N ARG A 111 15.37 -10.52 -1.55
CA ARG A 111 15.78 -10.01 -2.87
C ARG A 111 15.02 -8.74 -3.22
N THR A 112 15.74 -7.77 -3.78
CA THR A 112 15.15 -6.58 -4.38
C THR A 112 15.32 -6.64 -5.89
N LEU A 113 14.21 -6.49 -6.62
CA LEU A 113 14.17 -6.42 -8.08
C LEU A 113 13.65 -5.05 -8.51
N LYS A 114 14.20 -4.52 -9.61
CA LYS A 114 13.78 -3.23 -10.17
C LYS A 114 13.43 -3.41 -11.63
N GLY A 115 12.44 -2.67 -12.10
CA GLY A 115 12.10 -2.67 -13.51
C GLY A 115 10.82 -1.91 -13.81
N PRO A 116 10.66 -1.48 -15.06
CA PRO A 116 9.45 -0.79 -15.47
C PRO A 116 8.26 -1.73 -15.60
N TRP A 117 7.09 -1.19 -15.30
CA TRP A 117 5.78 -1.80 -15.54
C TRP A 117 5.11 -1.08 -16.71
N VAL A 118 4.68 -1.84 -17.69
CA VAL A 118 4.02 -1.31 -18.89
C VAL A 118 2.53 -1.65 -18.81
N ARG A 119 1.69 -0.64 -19.07
CA ARG A 119 0.25 -0.83 -19.19
C ARG A 119 -0.09 -1.43 -20.54
N LEU A 120 -0.71 -2.59 -20.55
CA LEU A 120 -1.14 -3.30 -21.75
C LEU A 120 -2.56 -2.90 -22.18
N SER A 121 -3.44 -2.63 -21.22
CA SER A 121 -4.84 -2.28 -21.44
C SER A 121 -5.35 -1.40 -20.30
N PRO A 122 -6.25 -0.43 -20.57
CA PRO A 122 -6.97 0.27 -19.52
C PRO A 122 -8.06 -0.59 -18.85
N ASP A 123 -8.39 -1.74 -19.43
CA ASP A 123 -9.35 -2.68 -18.86
C ASP A 123 -8.67 -3.66 -17.91
N ALA A 124 -9.20 -3.75 -16.70
CA ALA A 124 -8.75 -4.66 -15.65
C ALA A 124 -9.54 -5.99 -15.61
N GLY A 125 -10.48 -6.20 -16.54
CA GLY A 125 -11.37 -7.36 -16.55
C GLY A 125 -12.44 -7.32 -15.45
N ALA A 126 -12.96 -8.49 -15.03
CA ALA A 126 -14.00 -8.57 -14.00
C ALA A 126 -13.50 -8.06 -12.63
N ALA A 127 -14.39 -7.43 -11.87
CA ALA A 127 -14.10 -7.03 -10.50
C ALA A 127 -14.05 -8.27 -9.59
N VAL A 128 -12.94 -8.43 -8.89
CA VAL A 128 -12.76 -9.49 -7.89
C VAL A 128 -12.44 -8.83 -6.55
N GLN A 129 -13.14 -9.24 -5.50
CA GLN A 129 -12.88 -8.72 -4.16
C GLN A 129 -11.60 -9.37 -3.61
N TYR A 130 -10.76 -8.56 -2.96
CA TYR A 130 -9.54 -9.06 -2.34
C TYR A 130 -9.87 -9.96 -1.13
N PRO A 131 -9.30 -11.17 -1.03
CA PRO A 131 -9.62 -12.13 0.02
C PRO A 131 -8.79 -11.92 1.30
N TYR A 132 -9.01 -10.82 2.03
CA TYR A 132 -8.27 -10.45 3.25
C TYR A 132 -8.30 -11.52 4.35
N ALA A 133 -9.48 -12.10 4.58
CA ALA A 133 -9.64 -13.14 5.60
C ALA A 133 -8.78 -14.36 5.28
N THR A 134 -8.78 -14.78 4.01
CA THR A 134 -7.95 -15.89 3.53
C THR A 134 -6.46 -15.58 3.72
N GLU A 135 -6.01 -14.37 3.36
CA GLU A 135 -4.61 -13.96 3.59
C GLU A 135 -4.24 -14.04 5.07
N LEU A 136 -5.04 -13.46 5.97
CA LEU A 136 -4.74 -13.50 7.41
C LEU A 136 -4.67 -14.93 7.94
N MET A 137 -5.59 -15.79 7.54
CA MET A 137 -5.64 -17.17 8.02
C MET A 137 -4.48 -18.01 7.49
N TYR A 138 -4.08 -17.86 6.25
CA TYR A 138 -3.00 -18.66 5.63
C TYR A 138 -1.61 -18.06 5.83
N CYS A 139 -1.49 -16.72 5.80
CA CYS A 139 -0.21 -16.03 5.93
C CYS A 139 0.12 -15.63 7.37
N GLY A 140 -0.87 -15.64 8.26
CA GLY A 140 -0.70 -15.23 9.64
C GLY A 140 -0.56 -13.72 9.83
N THR A 141 -0.39 -12.94 8.76
CA THR A 141 -0.20 -11.49 8.83
C THR A 141 -0.77 -10.80 7.62
N LEU A 142 -1.48 -9.69 7.84
CA LEU A 142 -1.83 -8.70 6.83
C LEU A 142 -0.90 -7.49 7.00
N GLN A 143 0.08 -7.31 6.10
CA GLN A 143 0.78 -6.02 5.99
C GLN A 143 -0.13 -5.07 5.25
N THR A 144 -0.51 -3.94 5.83
CA THR A 144 -1.44 -3.02 5.17
C THR A 144 -0.82 -1.65 4.93
N TYR A 145 -1.01 -1.18 3.70
CA TYR A 145 -0.74 0.17 3.25
C TYR A 145 -2.05 0.90 2.89
N GLU A 146 -3.19 0.21 2.98
CA GLU A 146 -4.52 0.70 2.62
C GLU A 146 -5.17 1.54 3.73
N LEU A 147 -4.57 1.53 4.92
CA LEU A 147 -5.00 2.35 6.05
C LEU A 147 -4.21 3.66 6.02
N ALA A 148 -4.70 4.63 5.22
CA ALA A 148 -4.08 5.93 5.11
C ALA A 148 -4.25 6.73 6.40
N PHE A 149 -3.18 7.39 6.83
CA PHE A 149 -3.19 8.39 7.87
C PHE A 149 -2.80 9.75 7.28
N ALA A 150 -3.33 10.83 7.84
CA ALA A 150 -2.82 12.15 7.52
C ALA A 150 -1.33 12.24 7.92
N SER A 151 -0.56 13.06 7.22
CA SER A 151 0.87 13.22 7.49
C SER A 151 1.13 13.59 8.96
N GLY A 152 2.01 12.86 9.63
CA GLY A 152 2.32 13.05 11.05
C GLY A 152 1.18 12.77 12.03
N SER A 153 0.05 12.21 11.56
CA SER A 153 -1.18 11.99 12.32
C SER A 153 -1.50 10.50 12.50
N ASP A 154 -2.36 10.22 13.45
CA ASP A 154 -2.99 8.94 13.76
C ASP A 154 -4.46 8.87 13.31
N VAL A 155 -4.94 9.92 12.64
CA VAL A 155 -6.31 9.97 12.10
C VAL A 155 -6.39 9.16 10.83
N LEU A 156 -7.14 8.04 10.87
CA LEU A 156 -7.44 7.22 9.69
C LEU A 156 -8.26 8.02 8.67
N GLN A 157 -7.77 8.04 7.44
CA GLN A 157 -8.45 8.68 6.32
C GLN A 157 -9.51 7.76 5.72
N GLY A 158 -10.60 8.38 5.24
CA GLY A 158 -11.71 7.64 4.67
C GLY A 158 -12.72 7.16 5.72
N THR A 159 -13.82 6.62 5.23
CA THR A 159 -14.94 6.18 6.06
C THR A 159 -15.22 4.69 5.97
N ASP A 160 -14.56 3.99 5.08
CA ASP A 160 -14.71 2.55 4.92
C ASP A 160 -13.39 1.85 4.61
N TRP A 161 -13.15 0.76 5.33
CA TRP A 161 -11.91 -0.01 5.23
C TRP A 161 -12.23 -1.50 5.08
N PRO A 162 -12.32 -2.02 3.83
CA PRO A 162 -12.66 -3.43 3.58
C PRO A 162 -11.76 -4.43 4.29
N ILE A 163 -10.48 -4.10 4.48
CA ILE A 163 -9.55 -4.92 5.24
C ILE A 163 -9.99 -5.07 6.71
N LEU A 164 -10.44 -3.97 7.35
CA LEU A 164 -10.90 -4.00 8.74
C LEU A 164 -12.25 -4.71 8.85
N ALA A 165 -13.16 -4.50 7.90
CA ALA A 165 -14.42 -5.22 7.82
C ALA A 165 -14.19 -6.73 7.75
N ALA A 166 -13.30 -7.19 6.85
CA ALA A 166 -12.98 -8.61 6.70
C ALA A 166 -12.33 -9.21 7.96
N VAL A 167 -11.45 -8.47 8.64
CA VAL A 167 -10.84 -8.90 9.91
C VAL A 167 -11.88 -8.99 11.01
N ALA A 168 -12.77 -8.01 11.14
CA ALA A 168 -13.83 -8.02 12.14
C ALA A 168 -14.81 -9.18 11.92
N ASP A 169 -15.20 -9.45 10.66
CA ASP A 169 -16.03 -10.60 10.31
C ASP A 169 -15.36 -11.94 10.64
N LEU A 170 -14.06 -12.02 10.42
CA LEU A 170 -13.28 -13.20 10.78
C LEU A 170 -13.25 -13.40 12.30
N LEU A 171 -13.01 -12.33 13.08
CA LEU A 171 -13.07 -12.35 14.55
C LEU A 171 -14.46 -12.77 15.06
N LYS A 172 -15.54 -12.37 14.40
CA LYS A 172 -16.90 -12.79 14.76
C LYS A 172 -17.15 -14.27 14.48
N LYS A 173 -16.64 -14.80 13.37
CA LYS A 173 -16.82 -16.18 12.93
C LYS A 173 -15.97 -17.18 13.72
N ASP A 174 -14.75 -16.80 14.06
CA ASP A 174 -13.82 -17.61 14.86
C ASP A 174 -13.66 -17.00 16.26
N GLY A 175 -14.36 -17.57 17.23
CA GLY A 175 -14.36 -17.10 18.61
C GLY A 175 -13.01 -17.27 19.34
N ALA A 176 -12.10 -18.10 18.83
CA ALA A 176 -10.78 -18.33 19.40
C ALA A 176 -9.70 -17.40 18.81
N LEU A 177 -9.96 -16.80 17.65
CA LEU A 177 -9.00 -15.94 16.97
C LEU A 177 -8.70 -14.69 17.80
N THR A 178 -7.42 -14.40 18.00
CA THR A 178 -6.90 -13.13 18.52
C THR A 178 -5.92 -12.52 17.52
N ILE A 179 -5.82 -11.21 17.54
CA ILE A 179 -4.94 -10.47 16.64
C ILE A 179 -4.13 -9.42 17.37
N ASP A 180 -2.94 -9.15 16.85
CA ASP A 180 -2.09 -8.05 17.24
C ASP A 180 -2.05 -7.02 16.10
N VAL A 181 -2.30 -5.75 16.41
CA VAL A 181 -2.13 -4.62 15.49
C VAL A 181 -0.80 -3.96 15.76
N ALA A 182 0.11 -4.01 14.81
CA ALA A 182 1.46 -3.46 14.89
C ALA A 182 1.61 -2.24 13.99
N GLY A 183 1.97 -1.09 14.57
CA GLY A 183 2.26 0.14 13.83
C GLY A 183 3.76 0.32 13.61
N HIS A 184 4.15 0.77 12.43
CA HIS A 184 5.55 1.02 12.06
C HIS A 184 5.71 2.38 11.38
N THR A 185 6.89 2.98 11.53
CA THR A 185 7.32 4.18 10.82
C THR A 185 8.57 3.89 9.99
N ASP A 186 8.95 4.81 9.15
CA ASP A 186 10.33 4.90 8.68
C ASP A 186 11.23 5.55 9.77
N SER A 187 12.54 5.66 9.48
CA SER A 187 13.52 6.24 10.42
C SER A 187 13.62 7.77 10.36
N THR A 188 12.74 8.44 9.63
CA THR A 188 12.78 9.89 9.50
C THR A 188 12.30 10.56 10.79
N GLY A 189 13.06 11.51 11.31
CA GLY A 189 12.70 12.28 12.50
C GLY A 189 13.16 11.66 13.82
N ASP A 190 12.56 12.11 14.92
CA ASP A 190 12.90 11.70 16.28
C ASP A 190 12.35 10.30 16.60
N ALA A 191 13.19 9.45 17.21
CA ALA A 191 12.83 8.06 17.49
C ALA A 191 11.68 7.94 18.52
N LYS A 192 11.61 8.80 19.55
CA LYS A 192 10.52 8.79 20.53
C LYS A 192 9.22 9.26 19.89
N ALA A 193 9.28 10.26 19.02
CA ALA A 193 8.12 10.73 18.26
C ALA A 193 7.59 9.63 17.34
N ASN A 194 8.46 8.90 16.66
CA ASN A 194 8.11 7.76 15.80
C ASN A 194 7.49 6.61 16.60
N GLN A 195 8.06 6.29 17.77
CA GLN A 195 7.48 5.29 18.68
C GLN A 195 6.06 5.68 19.08
N ALA A 196 5.87 6.90 19.59
CA ALA A 196 4.57 7.39 20.00
C ALA A 196 3.56 7.47 18.83
N LEU A 197 4.00 7.87 17.63
CA LEU A 197 3.14 7.93 16.44
C LEU A 197 2.67 6.53 16.04
N SER A 198 3.58 5.56 16.01
CA SER A 198 3.24 4.18 15.65
C SER A 198 2.28 3.52 16.65
N GLU A 199 2.44 3.81 17.94
CA GLU A 199 1.50 3.36 19.00
C GLU A 199 0.11 3.95 18.79
N ARG A 200 0.00 5.26 18.55
CA ARG A 200 -1.30 5.90 18.30
C ARG A 200 -1.96 5.36 17.03
N ARG A 201 -1.20 5.10 15.96
CA ARG A 201 -1.74 4.50 14.72
C ARG A 201 -2.26 3.10 14.93
N ALA A 202 -1.53 2.25 15.65
CA ALA A 202 -2.00 0.91 16.00
C ALA A 202 -3.27 0.95 16.86
N ALA A 203 -3.32 1.87 17.84
CA ALA A 203 -4.50 2.08 18.67
C ALA A 203 -5.71 2.60 17.86
N ALA A 204 -5.51 3.48 16.91
CA ALA A 204 -6.57 3.98 16.03
C ALA A 204 -7.19 2.87 15.17
N VAL A 205 -6.37 1.95 14.66
CA VAL A 205 -6.85 0.76 13.93
C VAL A 205 -7.64 -0.17 14.84
N LYS A 206 -7.15 -0.48 16.04
CA LYS A 206 -7.89 -1.23 17.05
C LYS A 206 -9.23 -0.55 17.36
N GLN A 207 -9.21 0.76 17.60
CA GLN A 207 -10.42 1.53 17.89
C GLN A 207 -11.44 1.43 16.75
N ALA A 208 -11.00 1.54 15.48
CA ALA A 208 -11.87 1.39 14.32
C ALA A 208 -12.50 -0.01 14.23
N LEU A 209 -11.73 -1.07 14.49
CA LEU A 209 -12.23 -2.45 14.56
C LEU A 209 -13.34 -2.59 15.63
N VAL A 210 -13.14 -2.00 16.80
CA VAL A 210 -14.08 -2.08 17.91
C VAL A 210 -15.33 -1.23 17.66
N THR A 211 -15.16 0.07 17.37
CA THR A 211 -16.28 1.02 17.37
C THR A 211 -17.10 0.97 16.09
N LYS A 212 -16.45 0.79 14.94
CA LYS A 212 -17.14 0.76 13.66
C LYS A 212 -17.58 -0.63 13.24
N TYR A 213 -16.75 -1.64 13.47
CA TYR A 213 -17.02 -3.00 13.00
C TYR A 213 -17.48 -3.96 14.10
N GLY A 214 -17.52 -3.51 15.37
CA GLY A 214 -18.07 -4.28 16.50
C GLY A 214 -17.21 -5.49 16.89
N ALA A 215 -15.89 -5.40 16.71
CA ALA A 215 -14.97 -6.43 17.17
C ALA A 215 -14.78 -6.37 18.70
N ASP A 216 -14.59 -7.52 19.33
CA ASP A 216 -14.33 -7.62 20.76
C ASP A 216 -12.94 -7.05 21.11
N PRO A 217 -12.85 -5.97 21.93
CA PRO A 217 -11.58 -5.36 22.29
C PRO A 217 -10.63 -6.28 23.07
N ALA A 218 -11.15 -7.30 23.76
CA ALA A 218 -10.35 -8.26 24.50
C ALA A 218 -9.54 -9.20 23.60
N ARG A 219 -9.93 -9.32 22.34
CA ARG A 219 -9.25 -10.15 21.33
C ARG A 219 -8.30 -9.41 20.43
N ILE A 220 -8.07 -8.12 20.70
CA ILE A 220 -7.23 -7.26 19.88
C ILE A 220 -6.19 -6.59 20.78
N THR A 221 -4.92 -6.85 20.55
CA THR A 221 -3.83 -6.04 21.12
C THR A 221 -3.37 -4.99 20.10
N SER A 222 -2.70 -3.93 20.54
CA SER A 222 -2.09 -2.94 19.67
C SER A 222 -0.75 -2.49 20.23
N LYS A 223 0.27 -2.37 19.37
CA LYS A 223 1.62 -1.96 19.72
C LYS A 223 2.25 -1.13 18.60
N GLY A 224 2.98 -0.08 18.97
CA GLY A 224 3.89 0.62 18.07
C GLY A 224 5.30 0.03 18.17
N TRP A 225 6.00 0.04 17.06
CA TRP A 225 7.39 -0.37 16.93
C TRP A 225 8.28 0.76 16.43
N GLY A 226 7.70 1.95 16.17
CA GLY A 226 8.47 3.03 15.57
C GLY A 226 9.21 2.56 14.32
N ALA A 227 10.48 2.89 14.24
CA ALA A 227 11.38 2.47 13.15
C ALA A 227 12.24 1.24 13.49
N GLU A 228 11.95 0.54 14.61
CA GLU A 228 12.80 -0.55 15.12
C GLU A 228 12.73 -1.85 14.28
N GLN A 229 11.64 -2.02 13.51
CA GLN A 229 11.43 -3.21 12.69
C GLN A 229 11.28 -2.86 11.20
N PRO A 230 12.32 -2.33 10.56
CA PRO A 230 12.28 -2.04 9.14
C PRO A 230 12.24 -3.35 8.34
N ILE A 231 11.43 -3.37 7.28
CA ILE A 231 11.43 -4.45 6.29
C ILE A 231 12.32 -4.11 5.10
N GLN A 232 12.74 -2.85 4.97
CA GLN A 232 13.56 -2.36 3.87
C GLN A 232 14.50 -1.23 4.34
N ASP A 233 15.52 -0.94 3.53
CA ASP A 233 16.51 0.11 3.79
C ASP A 233 15.86 1.50 3.90
N ASN A 234 15.97 2.11 5.06
CA ASN A 234 15.49 3.48 5.32
C ASN A 234 16.28 4.57 4.56
N GLY A 235 17.44 4.25 4.01
CA GLY A 235 18.22 5.16 3.18
C GLY A 235 17.55 5.50 1.85
N THR A 236 16.65 4.63 1.37
CA THR A 236 15.93 4.82 0.11
C THR A 236 14.52 5.36 0.32
N VAL A 237 13.99 6.13 -0.65
CA VAL A 237 12.60 6.61 -0.60
C VAL A 237 11.62 5.45 -0.66
N ASP A 238 11.89 4.45 -1.51
CA ASP A 238 11.06 3.25 -1.64
C ASP A 238 11.06 2.43 -0.35
N GLY A 239 12.22 2.24 0.28
CA GLY A 239 12.34 1.51 1.53
C GLY A 239 11.59 2.20 2.67
N ARG A 240 11.68 3.53 2.78
CA ARG A 240 10.89 4.29 3.76
C ARG A 240 9.39 4.12 3.53
N ALA A 241 8.91 4.19 2.28
CA ALA A 241 7.51 3.96 1.96
C ALA A 241 7.05 2.55 2.37
N MET A 242 7.88 1.53 2.16
CA MET A 242 7.60 0.15 2.60
C MET A 242 7.62 0.00 4.12
N ASN A 243 8.42 0.80 4.84
CA ASN A 243 8.50 0.74 6.30
C ASN A 243 7.31 1.42 6.99
N ARG A 244 6.70 2.45 6.39
CA ARG A 244 5.47 3.10 6.89
C ARG A 244 4.25 2.21 6.67
N ARG A 245 3.99 1.30 7.59
CA ARG A 245 2.93 0.30 7.47
C ARG A 245 2.22 0.02 8.79
N VAL A 246 1.06 -0.60 8.69
CA VAL A 246 0.42 -1.30 9.80
C VAL A 246 0.37 -2.79 9.46
N GLU A 247 0.61 -3.63 10.44
CA GLU A 247 0.44 -5.07 10.31
C GLU A 247 -0.69 -5.53 11.23
N ILE A 248 -1.54 -6.43 10.73
CA ILE A 248 -2.50 -7.18 11.53
C ILE A 248 -2.01 -8.61 11.56
N VAL A 249 -1.61 -9.08 12.72
CA VAL A 249 -0.98 -10.38 12.92
C VAL A 249 -1.93 -11.30 13.63
N ARG A 250 -2.11 -12.50 13.13
CA ARG A 250 -2.86 -13.55 13.85
C ARG A 250 -2.00 -14.04 15.02
N ALA A 251 -2.47 -13.84 16.26
CA ALA A 251 -1.76 -14.23 17.46
C ALA A 251 -2.12 -15.66 17.93
N ARG A 252 -3.34 -16.11 17.60
CA ARG A 252 -3.82 -17.47 17.91
C ARG A 252 -4.78 -17.94 16.83
#